data_e4df55659e753eaf846cd1b8c959c4a4
#
_entry.id   e4df55659e753eaf846cd1b8c959c4a4
#
_cell.length_a   1.000
_cell.length_b   1.000
_cell.length_c   1.000
_cell.angle_alpha   90.00
_cell.angle_beta   90.00
_cell.angle_gamma   90.00
#
_symmetry.space_group_name_H-M   'P 1'
#
loop_
_entity.id
_entity.type
_entity.pdbx_description
1 polymer ?
#
loop_
_entity_poly.entity_id
_entity_poly.type
_entity_poly.pdbx_seq_one_letter_code
_entity_poly.pdbx_strand_id
1 'polypeptide(L)'
;MKFHRFGAVAVAALLATAAHAQQGKDNLAAMQQMKVATTDLNIPVVPQVGKNADAIRNNLKKIKLPEGFKIDLFAIVPDARHMAVAPSTNMLFVGTRKTTVWAVTDRNSDGVADEVKAFAPSLNFKVPNGVCWTKDGFLIVAEHNRVLTFPAAEFFYEGPDVAVGTVVPQGKLIPTEYESYNHGARTCRVGPDNKLYITLGQPFNVQPADKIDEFNRLGIGGIVRMDLDGKNREVFSIGARNSVGQDF
;
A
#
# COMPACT_ATOMS: atom_id res chain seq x y z
N MET A 1 34.49 -7.01 -48.37
CA MET A 1 34.65 -6.58 -46.99
C MET A 1 33.27 -6.39 -46.36
N LYS A 2 32.79 -7.40 -45.67
CA LYS A 2 31.53 -7.37 -44.88
C LYS A 2 31.74 -8.25 -43.65
N PHE A 3 32.30 -7.70 -42.62
CA PHE A 3 32.31 -8.29 -41.26
C PHE A 3 32.31 -7.12 -40.31
N HIS A 4 31.19 -6.85 -39.62
CA HIS A 4 31.10 -6.08 -38.35
C HIS A 4 29.63 -5.76 -38.02
N ARG A 5 28.77 -6.79 -37.87
CA ARG A 5 27.43 -6.57 -37.27
C ARG A 5 26.95 -7.66 -36.31
N PHE A 6 27.77 -8.67 -35.99
CA PHE A 6 27.33 -9.76 -35.09
C PHE A 6 27.75 -9.60 -33.61
N GLY A 7 28.63 -8.65 -33.28
CA GLY A 7 29.12 -8.49 -31.90
C GLY A 7 28.16 -7.76 -30.96
N ALA A 8 27.40 -6.81 -31.47
CA ALA A 8 26.58 -5.93 -30.60
C ALA A 8 25.30 -6.61 -30.07
N VAL A 9 24.70 -7.53 -30.83
CA VAL A 9 23.44 -8.21 -30.41
C VAL A 9 23.71 -9.27 -29.34
N ALA A 10 24.83 -9.97 -29.41
CA ALA A 10 25.20 -10.99 -28.43
C ALA A 10 25.54 -10.38 -27.04
N VAL A 11 26.18 -9.21 -27.00
CA VAL A 11 26.50 -8.51 -25.75
C VAL A 11 25.24 -7.95 -25.09
N ALA A 12 24.30 -7.40 -25.85
CA ALA A 12 23.03 -6.90 -25.33
C ALA A 12 22.16 -8.03 -24.75
N ALA A 13 22.12 -9.21 -25.38
CA ALA A 13 21.38 -10.37 -24.88
C ALA A 13 21.99 -10.94 -23.60
N LEU A 14 23.32 -10.97 -23.47
CA LEU A 14 24.02 -11.41 -22.26
C LEU A 14 23.83 -10.45 -21.09
N LEU A 15 23.79 -9.15 -21.34
CA LEU A 15 23.51 -8.15 -20.30
C LEU A 15 22.05 -8.20 -19.82
N ALA A 16 21.09 -8.45 -20.72
CA ALA A 16 19.69 -8.59 -20.35
C ALA A 16 19.46 -9.87 -19.52
N THR A 17 20.07 -11.00 -19.86
CA THR A 17 19.97 -12.24 -19.07
C THR A 17 20.65 -12.12 -17.71
N ALA A 18 21.76 -11.41 -17.60
CA ALA A 18 22.43 -11.15 -16.31
C ALA A 18 21.58 -10.25 -15.39
N ALA A 19 20.92 -9.23 -15.95
CA ALA A 19 20.02 -8.36 -15.19
C ALA A 19 18.80 -9.11 -14.63
N HIS A 20 18.17 -9.98 -15.44
CA HIS A 20 17.06 -10.82 -14.96
C HIS A 20 17.49 -11.85 -13.93
N ALA A 21 18.66 -12.45 -14.08
CA ALA A 21 19.23 -13.40 -13.10
C ALA A 21 19.59 -12.70 -11.78
N GLN A 22 20.07 -11.47 -11.81
CA GLN A 22 20.35 -10.67 -10.62
C GLN A 22 19.06 -10.29 -9.89
N GLN A 23 18.04 -9.82 -10.61
CA GLN A 23 16.73 -9.48 -10.06
C GLN A 23 16.07 -10.70 -9.37
N GLY A 24 16.17 -11.89 -9.99
CA GLY A 24 15.67 -13.13 -9.37
C GLY A 24 16.41 -13.51 -8.07
N LYS A 25 17.73 -13.26 -7.99
CA LYS A 25 18.51 -13.47 -6.76
C LYS A 25 18.15 -12.46 -5.68
N ASP A 26 17.93 -11.22 -6.03
CA ASP A 26 17.54 -10.17 -5.08
C ASP A 26 16.15 -10.44 -4.51
N ASN A 27 15.19 -10.87 -5.34
CA ASN A 27 13.85 -11.26 -4.88
C ASN A 27 13.90 -12.49 -3.97
N LEU A 28 14.69 -13.50 -4.29
CA LEU A 28 14.86 -14.67 -3.44
C LEU A 28 15.47 -14.31 -2.09
N ALA A 29 16.50 -13.47 -2.07
CA ALA A 29 17.13 -13.00 -0.84
C ALA A 29 16.14 -12.18 0.02
N ALA A 30 15.29 -11.36 -0.60
CA ALA A 30 14.23 -10.64 0.08
C ALA A 30 13.18 -11.59 0.69
N MET A 31 12.76 -12.61 -0.05
CA MET A 31 11.80 -13.61 0.44
C MET A 31 12.37 -14.44 1.61
N GLN A 32 13.66 -14.77 1.61
CA GLN A 32 14.31 -15.51 2.70
C GLN A 32 14.35 -14.73 4.03
N GLN A 33 14.22 -13.41 3.99
CA GLN A 33 14.15 -12.55 5.17
C GLN A 33 12.72 -12.39 5.72
N MET A 34 11.72 -12.90 5.02
CA MET A 34 10.33 -12.81 5.43
C MET A 34 10.02 -13.72 6.59
N LYS A 35 9.11 -13.26 7.45
CA LYS A 35 8.57 -14.02 8.57
C LYS A 35 7.13 -14.39 8.26
N VAL A 36 6.62 -15.38 8.97
CA VAL A 36 5.19 -15.72 8.94
C VAL A 36 4.51 -15.02 10.10
N ALA A 37 3.48 -14.24 9.79
CA ALA A 37 2.57 -13.70 10.78
C ALA A 37 1.46 -14.73 11.02
N THR A 38 1.34 -15.22 12.23
CA THR A 38 0.39 -16.26 12.62
C THR A 38 -0.64 -15.73 13.61
N THR A 39 -1.85 -16.25 13.56
CA THR A 39 -2.88 -16.01 14.57
C THR A 39 -3.80 -17.21 14.71
N ASP A 40 -4.17 -17.54 15.93
CA ASP A 40 -5.21 -18.50 16.30
C ASP A 40 -6.57 -17.80 16.51
N LEU A 41 -6.62 -16.48 16.36
CA LEU A 41 -7.83 -15.70 16.52
C LEU A 41 -8.83 -15.98 15.42
N ASN A 42 -10.11 -15.95 15.76
CA ASN A 42 -11.17 -15.92 14.77
C ASN A 42 -11.08 -14.61 13.97
N ILE A 43 -10.80 -14.70 12.66
CA ILE A 43 -10.56 -13.54 11.81
C ILE A 43 -11.88 -12.77 11.61
N PRO A 44 -11.94 -11.48 11.98
CA PRO A 44 -13.16 -10.69 11.85
C PRO A 44 -13.63 -10.56 10.40
N VAL A 45 -14.92 -10.80 10.18
CA VAL A 45 -15.63 -10.61 8.89
C VAL A 45 -16.72 -9.57 9.08
N VAL A 46 -16.89 -8.67 8.13
CA VAL A 46 -17.89 -7.61 8.17
C VAL A 46 -19.15 -8.05 7.42
N PRO A 47 -20.35 -8.07 8.04
CA PRO A 47 -21.59 -8.39 7.35
C PRO A 47 -21.87 -7.42 6.19
N GLN A 48 -22.15 -7.96 4.99
CA GLN A 48 -22.45 -7.20 3.78
C GLN A 48 -23.96 -7.03 3.53
N VAL A 49 -24.79 -7.61 4.40
CA VAL A 49 -26.26 -7.59 4.33
C VAL A 49 -26.87 -7.08 5.63
N GLY A 50 -28.18 -6.78 5.62
CA GLY A 50 -28.96 -6.35 6.77
C GLY A 50 -29.20 -4.85 6.82
N LYS A 51 -29.75 -4.36 7.92
CA LYS A 51 -30.29 -2.98 8.06
C LYS A 51 -29.33 -1.86 7.62
N ASN A 52 -28.02 -2.02 7.89
CA ASN A 52 -27.02 -1.03 7.51
C ASN A 52 -26.86 -0.97 5.97
N ALA A 53 -26.72 -2.13 5.32
CA ALA A 53 -26.62 -2.23 3.87
C ALA A 53 -27.88 -1.64 3.20
N ASP A 54 -29.07 -1.97 3.72
CA ASP A 54 -30.35 -1.48 3.20
C ASP A 54 -30.47 0.03 3.35
N ALA A 55 -30.06 0.59 4.48
CA ALA A 55 -30.04 2.04 4.72
C ALA A 55 -29.11 2.77 3.73
N ILE A 56 -27.91 2.22 3.46
CA ILE A 56 -26.98 2.77 2.48
C ILE A 56 -27.60 2.71 1.08
N ARG A 57 -28.10 1.55 0.63
CA ARG A 57 -28.76 1.41 -0.68
C ARG A 57 -29.91 2.38 -0.85
N ASN A 58 -30.73 2.57 0.19
CA ASN A 58 -31.83 3.54 0.16
C ASN A 58 -31.36 5.00 0.06
N ASN A 59 -30.19 5.34 0.64
CA ASN A 59 -29.60 6.66 0.50
C ASN A 59 -29.00 6.87 -0.90
N LEU A 60 -28.36 5.84 -1.49
CA LEU A 60 -27.83 5.90 -2.85
C LEU A 60 -28.90 6.24 -3.89
N LYS A 61 -30.13 5.73 -3.73
CA LYS A 61 -31.28 6.03 -4.61
C LYS A 61 -31.65 7.53 -4.65
N LYS A 62 -31.23 8.33 -3.66
CA LYS A 62 -31.50 9.78 -3.59
C LYS A 62 -30.45 10.60 -4.33
N ILE A 63 -29.33 10.00 -4.76
CA ILE A 63 -28.24 10.68 -5.45
C ILE A 63 -28.63 10.90 -6.91
N LYS A 64 -28.52 12.14 -7.37
CA LYS A 64 -28.70 12.48 -8.78
C LYS A 64 -27.38 12.32 -9.51
N LEU A 65 -27.38 11.54 -10.56
CA LEU A 65 -26.19 11.26 -11.38
C LEU A 65 -26.34 11.87 -12.77
N PRO A 66 -25.23 12.25 -13.44
CA PRO A 66 -25.23 12.54 -14.86
C PRO A 66 -25.68 11.32 -15.68
N GLU A 67 -26.15 11.57 -16.90
CA GLU A 67 -26.51 10.51 -17.84
C GLU A 67 -25.34 9.55 -18.10
N GLY A 68 -25.60 8.25 -18.10
CA GLY A 68 -24.61 7.19 -18.30
C GLY A 68 -23.88 6.74 -17.03
N PHE A 69 -24.07 7.42 -15.89
CA PHE A 69 -23.46 7.00 -14.62
C PHE A 69 -24.43 6.14 -13.78
N LYS A 70 -23.88 5.18 -13.07
CA LYS A 70 -24.58 4.35 -12.07
C LYS A 70 -23.84 4.42 -10.74
N ILE A 71 -24.55 4.22 -9.63
CA ILE A 71 -23.97 4.12 -8.30
C ILE A 71 -24.62 2.95 -7.58
N ASP A 72 -23.79 2.07 -7.01
CA ASP A 72 -24.20 0.93 -6.22
C ASP A 72 -23.31 0.76 -4.99
N LEU A 73 -23.79 0.00 -4.00
CA LEU A 73 -23.01 -0.40 -2.84
C LEU A 73 -22.16 -1.62 -3.22
N PHE A 74 -20.85 -1.42 -3.37
CA PHE A 74 -19.91 -2.51 -3.62
C PHE A 74 -19.60 -3.28 -2.33
N ALA A 75 -19.19 -2.58 -1.25
CA ALA A 75 -18.81 -3.19 0.02
C ALA A 75 -19.06 -2.27 1.21
N ILE A 76 -19.30 -2.84 2.38
CA ILE A 76 -19.29 -2.16 3.66
C ILE A 76 -17.95 -2.46 4.33
N VAL A 77 -17.11 -1.45 4.44
CA VAL A 77 -15.76 -1.57 5.01
C VAL A 77 -15.61 -0.54 6.14
N PRO A 78 -15.45 -0.98 7.39
CA PRO A 78 -15.29 -0.06 8.52
C PRO A 78 -14.05 0.80 8.40
N ASP A 79 -14.19 2.11 8.59
CA ASP A 79 -13.11 3.10 8.52
C ASP A 79 -12.30 3.05 7.22
N ALA A 80 -12.93 2.70 6.09
CA ALA A 80 -12.29 2.59 4.77
C ALA A 80 -11.63 3.91 4.36
N ARG A 81 -10.38 3.84 3.87
CA ARG A 81 -9.64 5.01 3.43
C ARG A 81 -8.90 4.79 2.12
N HIS A 82 -7.62 4.48 2.14
CA HIS A 82 -6.85 4.21 0.95
C HIS A 82 -7.10 2.79 0.44
N MET A 83 -7.18 2.61 -0.87
CA MET A 83 -7.52 1.32 -1.49
C MET A 83 -6.53 0.97 -2.58
N ALA A 84 -6.27 -0.33 -2.75
CA ALA A 84 -5.44 -0.85 -3.83
C ALA A 84 -6.07 -2.13 -4.40
N VAL A 85 -6.30 -2.14 -5.70
CA VAL A 85 -6.79 -3.32 -6.43
C VAL A 85 -5.63 -4.30 -6.62
N ALA A 86 -5.83 -5.55 -6.28
CA ALA A 86 -4.85 -6.60 -6.47
C ALA A 86 -4.65 -6.89 -7.98
N PRO A 87 -3.40 -7.15 -8.41
CA PRO A 87 -3.08 -7.22 -9.84
C PRO A 87 -3.66 -8.44 -10.56
N SER A 88 -3.91 -9.55 -9.85
CA SER A 88 -4.32 -10.82 -10.47
C SER A 88 -5.76 -11.22 -10.19
N THR A 89 -6.32 -10.84 -9.04
CA THR A 89 -7.62 -11.35 -8.56
C THR A 89 -8.72 -10.29 -8.54
N ASN A 90 -8.42 -9.04 -8.86
CA ASN A 90 -9.32 -7.88 -8.76
C ASN A 90 -9.89 -7.61 -7.35
N MET A 91 -9.45 -8.33 -6.32
CA MET A 91 -9.83 -8.02 -4.95
C MET A 91 -9.27 -6.68 -4.49
N LEU A 92 -9.85 -6.07 -3.46
CA LEU A 92 -9.36 -4.84 -2.87
C LEU A 92 -8.70 -5.09 -1.53
N PHE A 93 -7.56 -4.43 -1.32
CA PHE A 93 -7.03 -4.20 0.03
C PHE A 93 -7.36 -2.78 0.45
N VAL A 94 -7.92 -2.63 1.65
CA VAL A 94 -8.40 -1.34 2.15
C VAL A 94 -7.71 -1.00 3.45
N GLY A 95 -6.93 0.07 3.42
CA GLY A 95 -6.27 0.64 4.59
C GLY A 95 -7.22 1.47 5.44
N THR A 96 -6.89 1.62 6.73
CA THR A 96 -7.70 2.36 7.71
C THR A 96 -6.85 3.30 8.56
N ARG A 97 -7.51 4.19 9.31
CA ARG A 97 -6.84 5.01 10.31
C ARG A 97 -6.82 4.39 11.71
N LYS A 98 -7.32 3.18 11.86
CA LYS A 98 -7.32 2.43 13.12
C LYS A 98 -6.21 1.37 13.12
N THR A 99 -6.60 0.11 13.16
CA THR A 99 -5.67 -1.01 13.36
C THR A 99 -5.90 -2.16 12.39
N THR A 100 -6.71 -1.98 11.36
CA THR A 100 -7.08 -3.08 10.46
C THR A 100 -6.81 -2.70 9.01
N VAL A 101 -6.23 -3.61 8.27
CA VAL A 101 -6.31 -3.66 6.80
C VAL A 101 -7.40 -4.67 6.46
N TRP A 102 -8.28 -4.31 5.54
CA TRP A 102 -9.34 -5.20 5.08
C TRP A 102 -9.02 -5.79 3.71
N ALA A 103 -9.27 -7.08 3.55
CA ALA A 103 -9.33 -7.77 2.27
C ALA A 103 -10.80 -7.86 1.84
N VAL A 104 -11.10 -7.38 0.64
CA VAL A 104 -12.46 -7.32 0.08
C VAL A 104 -12.48 -8.13 -1.20
N THR A 105 -13.35 -9.12 -1.29
CA THR A 105 -13.45 -10.00 -2.45
C THR A 105 -14.83 -9.95 -3.09
N ASP A 106 -14.85 -9.99 -4.41
CA ASP A 106 -16.01 -10.20 -5.27
C ASP A 106 -15.65 -11.38 -6.18
N ARG A 107 -15.96 -12.60 -5.74
CA ARG A 107 -15.53 -13.85 -6.39
C ARG A 107 -16.32 -14.15 -7.67
N ASN A 108 -17.57 -13.70 -7.72
CA ASN A 108 -18.47 -13.93 -8.85
C ASN A 108 -18.46 -12.76 -9.86
N SER A 109 -17.75 -11.67 -9.55
CA SER A 109 -17.61 -10.46 -10.38
C SER A 109 -18.95 -9.80 -10.72
N ASP A 110 -19.90 -9.80 -9.76
CA ASP A 110 -21.21 -9.17 -9.94
C ASP A 110 -21.22 -7.68 -9.52
N GLY A 111 -20.12 -7.18 -9.01
CA GLY A 111 -19.96 -5.79 -8.53
C GLY A 111 -20.47 -5.59 -7.10
N VAL A 112 -20.65 -6.68 -6.34
CA VAL A 112 -20.97 -6.67 -4.90
C VAL A 112 -19.98 -7.57 -4.17
N ALA A 113 -19.36 -7.06 -3.13
CA ALA A 113 -18.40 -7.87 -2.38
C ALA A 113 -19.08 -9.04 -1.66
N ASP A 114 -18.54 -10.25 -1.86
CA ASP A 114 -18.95 -11.45 -1.15
C ASP A 114 -18.44 -11.47 0.29
N GLU A 115 -17.22 -10.98 0.50
CA GLU A 115 -16.57 -11.00 1.81
C GLU A 115 -15.71 -9.77 2.05
N VAL A 116 -15.76 -9.26 3.29
CA VAL A 116 -14.84 -8.24 3.83
C VAL A 116 -14.23 -8.80 5.10
N LYS A 117 -12.96 -9.12 5.06
CA LYS A 117 -12.22 -9.86 6.10
C LYS A 117 -11.00 -9.09 6.57
N ALA A 118 -10.70 -9.15 7.87
CA ALA A 118 -9.47 -8.55 8.38
C ALA A 118 -8.25 -9.29 7.83
N PHE A 119 -7.31 -8.54 7.26
CA PHE A 119 -6.04 -9.07 6.74
C PHE A 119 -4.95 -9.03 7.81
N ALA A 120 -4.22 -10.12 7.99
CA ALA A 120 -3.08 -10.27 8.89
C ALA A 120 -3.31 -9.66 10.31
N PRO A 121 -4.38 -10.02 11.02
CA PRO A 121 -4.76 -9.37 12.28
C PRO A 121 -3.73 -9.54 13.40
N SER A 122 -2.87 -10.55 13.34
CA SER A 122 -1.78 -10.80 14.31
C SER A 122 -0.70 -9.72 14.30
N LEU A 123 -0.60 -8.91 13.24
CA LEU A 123 0.45 -7.89 13.11
C LEU A 123 0.21 -6.63 13.92
N ASN A 124 -0.99 -6.46 14.51
CA ASN A 124 -1.33 -5.29 15.33
C ASN A 124 -0.95 -3.98 14.65
N PHE A 125 -1.50 -3.73 13.47
CA PHE A 125 -1.23 -2.53 12.69
C PHE A 125 -1.50 -1.22 13.46
N LYS A 126 -0.73 -0.17 13.15
CA LYS A 126 -0.93 1.19 13.65
C LYS A 126 -1.19 2.15 12.49
N VAL A 127 -2.44 2.57 12.33
CA VAL A 127 -2.85 3.47 11.24
C VAL A 127 -2.37 2.95 9.86
N PRO A 128 -2.73 1.73 9.44
CA PRO A 128 -2.28 1.12 8.18
C PRO A 128 -3.07 1.72 7.00
N ASN A 129 -2.98 3.03 6.81
CA ASN A 129 -3.79 3.73 5.82
C ASN A 129 -3.30 3.47 4.40
N GLY A 130 -1.98 3.49 4.17
CA GLY A 130 -1.41 3.35 2.85
C GLY A 130 -1.33 1.89 2.42
N VAL A 131 -1.98 1.54 1.32
CA VAL A 131 -1.89 0.23 0.68
C VAL A 131 -1.56 0.42 -0.80
N CYS A 132 -0.56 -0.27 -1.31
CA CYS A 132 -0.16 -0.20 -2.72
C CYS A 132 0.57 -1.47 -3.16
N TRP A 133 0.65 -1.70 -4.48
CA TRP A 133 1.26 -2.88 -5.05
C TRP A 133 2.59 -2.55 -5.73
N THR A 134 3.55 -3.46 -5.59
CA THR A 134 4.73 -3.49 -6.45
C THR A 134 4.38 -4.11 -7.80
N LYS A 135 5.23 -3.90 -8.80
CA LYS A 135 5.07 -4.54 -10.13
C LYS A 135 5.15 -6.07 -10.08
N ASP A 136 5.85 -6.59 -9.07
CA ASP A 136 6.03 -8.03 -8.85
C ASP A 136 4.91 -8.65 -8.00
N GLY A 137 3.83 -7.91 -7.72
CA GLY A 137 2.66 -8.41 -6.99
C GLY A 137 2.83 -8.50 -5.48
N PHE A 138 3.70 -7.69 -4.88
CA PHE A 138 3.81 -7.58 -3.42
C PHE A 138 2.92 -6.43 -2.93
N LEU A 139 2.10 -6.71 -1.94
CA LEU A 139 1.36 -5.66 -1.24
C LEU A 139 2.28 -4.92 -0.27
N ILE A 140 2.30 -3.61 -0.36
CA ILE A 140 2.94 -2.72 0.62
C ILE A 140 1.87 -2.15 1.54
N VAL A 141 2.12 -2.17 2.84
CA VAL A 141 1.30 -1.49 3.85
C VAL A 141 2.14 -0.43 4.53
N ALA A 142 1.81 0.85 4.29
CA ALA A 142 2.44 1.98 4.93
C ALA A 142 1.60 2.41 6.15
N GLU A 143 2.16 2.17 7.33
CA GLU A 143 1.59 2.57 8.61
C GLU A 143 2.08 3.96 9.03
N HIS A 144 1.66 4.39 10.18
CA HIS A 144 2.08 5.67 10.76
C HIS A 144 3.60 5.86 10.75
N ASN A 145 4.36 4.87 11.23
CA ASN A 145 5.83 4.93 11.34
C ASN A 145 6.51 3.55 11.11
N ARG A 146 5.92 2.74 10.24
CA ARG A 146 6.44 1.44 9.79
C ARG A 146 5.97 1.19 8.35
N VAL A 147 6.73 0.42 7.58
CA VAL A 147 6.31 -0.06 6.26
C VAL A 147 6.57 -1.56 6.15
N LEU A 148 5.54 -2.30 5.80
CA LEU A 148 5.59 -3.74 5.63
C LEU A 148 5.34 -4.14 4.17
N THR A 149 5.82 -5.32 3.79
CA THR A 149 5.59 -5.91 2.47
C THR A 149 5.09 -7.35 2.61
N PHE A 150 4.17 -7.74 1.74
CA PHE A 150 3.50 -9.03 1.77
C PHE A 150 3.56 -9.67 0.38
N PRO A 151 4.35 -10.73 0.18
CA PRO A 151 4.34 -11.46 -1.08
C PRO A 151 3.02 -12.21 -1.23
N ALA A 152 2.46 -12.22 -2.43
CA ALA A 152 1.28 -13.00 -2.77
C ALA A 152 0.08 -12.81 -1.81
N ALA A 153 -0.08 -11.61 -1.23
CA ALA A 153 -1.16 -11.31 -0.27
C ALA A 153 -2.56 -11.64 -0.82
N GLU A 154 -2.78 -11.43 -2.11
CA GLU A 154 -4.05 -11.71 -2.79
C GLU A 154 -4.42 -13.21 -2.88
N PHE A 155 -3.45 -14.12 -2.64
CA PHE A 155 -3.66 -15.57 -2.66
C PHE A 155 -3.71 -16.17 -1.26
N PHE A 156 -3.18 -15.48 -0.24
CA PHE A 156 -3.04 -16.01 1.12
C PHE A 156 -3.78 -15.17 2.19
N TYR A 157 -4.69 -14.29 1.78
CA TYR A 157 -5.42 -13.40 2.69
C TYR A 157 -6.46 -14.13 3.58
N GLU A 158 -6.87 -15.34 3.20
CA GLU A 158 -7.92 -16.09 3.91
C GLU A 158 -7.42 -16.77 5.18
N GLY A 159 -6.15 -17.17 5.19
CA GLY A 159 -5.54 -17.89 6.28
C GLY A 159 -5.06 -16.99 7.42
N PRO A 160 -4.78 -17.60 8.59
CA PRO A 160 -4.14 -16.90 9.70
C PRO A 160 -2.67 -16.59 9.41
N ASP A 161 -2.04 -17.34 8.53
CA ASP A 161 -0.62 -17.29 8.25
C ASP A 161 -0.35 -16.44 7.00
N VAL A 162 0.40 -15.36 7.18
CA VAL A 162 0.75 -14.43 6.10
C VAL A 162 2.25 -14.18 6.15
N ALA A 163 2.93 -14.43 5.02
CA ALA A 163 4.33 -14.05 4.87
C ALA A 163 4.46 -12.52 4.89
N VAL A 164 5.36 -12.00 5.71
CA VAL A 164 5.57 -10.56 5.89
C VAL A 164 7.05 -10.21 5.94
N GLY A 165 7.43 -9.16 5.22
CA GLY A 165 8.74 -8.52 5.28
C GLY A 165 8.64 -7.11 5.83
N THR A 166 9.77 -6.58 6.29
CA THR A 166 9.87 -5.21 6.79
C THR A 166 10.66 -4.36 5.80
N VAL A 167 10.01 -3.36 5.21
CA VAL A 167 10.66 -2.35 4.36
C VAL A 167 11.25 -1.24 5.22
N VAL A 168 10.44 -0.68 6.13
CA VAL A 168 10.90 0.30 7.12
C VAL A 168 10.51 -0.17 8.51
N PRO A 169 11.47 -0.40 9.42
CA PRO A 169 11.19 -0.82 10.79
C PRO A 169 10.34 0.21 11.57
N GLN A 170 9.64 -0.25 12.58
CA GLN A 170 8.85 0.60 13.48
C GLN A 170 9.71 1.74 14.05
N GLY A 171 9.23 2.98 13.96
CA GLY A 171 9.91 4.17 14.46
C GLY A 171 11.05 4.67 13.57
N LYS A 172 11.16 4.17 12.31
CA LYS A 172 12.25 4.54 11.39
C LYS A 172 11.80 5.30 10.14
N LEU A 173 10.49 5.45 9.92
CA LEU A 173 9.99 6.25 8.81
C LEU A 173 10.13 7.75 9.08
N ILE A 174 9.80 8.16 10.31
CA ILE A 174 10.01 9.51 10.85
C ILE A 174 10.58 9.41 12.28
N PRO A 175 11.22 10.47 12.82
CA PRO A 175 11.56 10.55 14.23
C PRO A 175 10.33 10.38 15.12
N THR A 176 10.45 9.59 16.19
CA THR A 176 9.31 9.21 17.05
C THR A 176 8.69 10.40 17.78
N GLU A 177 9.45 11.46 18.05
CA GLU A 177 8.97 12.72 18.63
C GLU A 177 8.00 13.49 17.72
N TYR A 178 7.97 13.16 16.41
CA TYR A 178 7.04 13.73 15.42
C TYR A 178 5.88 12.79 15.11
N GLU A 179 5.77 11.65 15.78
CA GLU A 179 4.58 10.84 15.69
C GLU A 179 3.37 11.61 16.22
N SER A 180 2.36 11.78 15.40
CA SER A 180 1.12 12.47 15.75
C SER A 180 -0.05 11.78 15.07
N TYR A 181 -1.17 11.70 15.78
CA TYR A 181 -2.41 11.24 15.17
C TYR A 181 -2.94 12.21 14.11
N ASN A 182 -2.59 13.50 14.25
CA ASN A 182 -2.87 14.50 13.21
C ASN A 182 -2.00 14.24 12.00
N HIS A 183 -2.63 14.13 10.81
CA HIS A 183 -1.97 13.87 9.54
C HIS A 183 -1.06 12.63 9.55
N GLY A 184 -1.31 11.68 10.45
CA GLY A 184 -0.50 10.47 10.60
C GLY A 184 -0.82 9.36 9.62
N ALA A 185 -1.91 9.47 8.84
CA ALA A 185 -2.31 8.50 7.84
C ALA A 185 -1.42 8.65 6.59
N ARG A 186 -0.56 7.66 6.33
CA ARG A 186 0.30 7.63 5.16
C ARG A 186 -0.45 7.14 3.94
N THR A 187 -0.07 7.57 2.74
CA THR A 187 -0.43 6.90 1.50
C THR A 187 0.84 6.41 0.81
N CYS A 188 0.75 5.39 -0.01
CA CYS A 188 1.88 4.90 -0.78
C CYS A 188 1.52 4.67 -2.25
N ARG A 189 2.56 4.73 -3.11
CA ARG A 189 2.49 4.36 -4.52
C ARG A 189 3.86 3.87 -4.97
N VAL A 190 3.89 2.88 -5.84
CA VAL A 190 5.12 2.51 -6.56
C VAL A 190 5.11 3.25 -7.88
N GLY A 191 6.15 4.06 -8.11
CA GLY A 191 6.30 4.88 -9.30
C GLY A 191 6.77 4.08 -10.53
N PRO A 192 6.77 4.72 -11.71
CA PRO A 192 7.26 4.11 -12.95
C PRO A 192 8.76 3.76 -12.87
N ASP A 193 9.52 4.45 -12.03
CA ASP A 193 10.93 4.20 -11.70
C ASP A 193 11.15 3.01 -10.74
N ASN A 194 10.08 2.30 -10.38
CA ASN A 194 10.07 1.18 -9.44
C ASN A 194 10.52 1.54 -8.03
N LYS A 195 10.33 2.80 -7.62
CA LYS A 195 10.56 3.26 -6.24
C LYS A 195 9.24 3.39 -5.48
N LEU A 196 9.32 3.22 -4.16
CA LEU A 196 8.22 3.41 -3.24
C LEU A 196 8.13 4.88 -2.83
N TYR A 197 6.99 5.51 -3.07
CA TYR A 197 6.66 6.86 -2.66
C TYR A 197 5.71 6.84 -1.49
N ILE A 198 6.01 7.60 -0.44
CA ILE A 198 5.19 7.65 0.79
C ILE A 198 4.95 9.10 1.17
N THR A 199 3.69 9.45 1.42
CA THR A 199 3.31 10.76 1.94
C THR A 199 3.57 10.84 3.45
N LEU A 200 4.17 11.93 3.90
CA LEU A 200 4.43 12.20 5.31
C LEU A 200 3.72 13.49 5.73
N GLY A 201 2.54 13.38 6.32
CA GLY A 201 1.85 14.55 6.86
C GLY A 201 2.58 15.11 8.08
N GLN A 202 2.54 16.45 8.23
CA GLN A 202 3.14 17.13 9.39
C GLN A 202 2.21 17.07 10.61
N PRO A 203 2.73 17.05 11.86
CA PRO A 203 1.92 16.91 13.06
C PRO A 203 1.08 18.16 13.38
N PHE A 204 1.36 19.31 12.77
CA PHE A 204 0.72 20.59 13.05
C PHE A 204 -0.21 21.02 11.89
N ASN A 205 -1.27 21.77 12.19
CA ASN A 205 -2.10 22.40 11.15
C ASN A 205 -1.35 23.55 10.47
N VAL A 206 -0.65 24.35 11.25
CA VAL A 206 0.29 25.37 10.77
C VAL A 206 1.68 24.93 11.22
N GLN A 207 2.61 24.83 10.30
CA GLN A 207 3.99 24.43 10.59
C GLN A 207 4.68 25.52 11.42
N PRO A 208 5.28 25.18 12.57
CA PRO A 208 6.08 26.12 13.34
C PRO A 208 7.30 26.61 12.54
N ALA A 209 7.58 27.90 12.59
CA ALA A 209 8.64 28.50 11.80
C ALA A 209 10.03 27.90 12.12
N ASP A 210 10.27 27.57 13.38
CA ASP A 210 11.52 26.94 13.85
C ASP A 210 11.68 25.47 13.43
N LYS A 211 10.62 24.83 12.86
CA LYS A 211 10.62 23.46 12.41
C LYS A 211 10.68 23.31 10.86
N ILE A 212 10.61 24.40 10.12
CA ILE A 212 10.54 24.37 8.65
C ILE A 212 11.73 23.62 8.05
N ASP A 213 12.96 24.01 8.40
CA ASP A 213 14.16 23.42 7.82
C ASP A 213 14.32 21.94 8.20
N GLU A 214 14.01 21.62 9.45
CA GLU A 214 14.06 20.23 9.91
C GLU A 214 13.04 19.36 9.21
N PHE A 215 11.79 19.80 9.08
CA PHE A 215 10.73 19.06 8.41
C PHE A 215 11.00 18.90 6.91
N ASN A 216 11.50 19.93 6.26
CA ASN A 216 11.92 19.84 4.85
C ASN A 216 13.05 18.80 4.66
N ARG A 217 14.04 18.78 5.55
CA ARG A 217 15.14 17.79 5.51
C ARG A 217 14.63 16.35 5.78
N LEU A 218 13.61 16.19 6.61
CA LEU A 218 12.99 14.89 6.92
C LEU A 218 11.91 14.48 5.92
N GLY A 219 11.42 15.40 5.08
CA GLY A 219 10.29 15.20 4.18
C GLY A 219 8.93 15.19 4.89
N ILE A 220 8.85 15.68 6.13
CA ILE A 220 7.61 15.82 6.89
C ILE A 220 6.79 16.98 6.31
N GLY A 221 5.52 16.74 6.00
CA GLY A 221 4.69 17.66 5.22
C GLY A 221 4.96 17.58 3.72
N GLY A 222 5.48 16.44 3.25
CA GLY A 222 5.84 16.20 1.87
C GLY A 222 5.72 14.73 1.47
N ILE A 223 6.55 14.33 0.52
CA ILE A 223 6.65 12.96 0.00
C ILE A 223 8.11 12.53 0.05
N VAL A 224 8.36 11.34 0.55
CA VAL A 224 9.64 10.67 0.44
C VAL A 224 9.55 9.55 -0.58
N ARG A 225 10.67 9.24 -1.23
CA ARG A 225 10.79 8.02 -2.05
C ARG A 225 12.01 7.21 -1.60
N MET A 226 11.94 5.90 -1.86
CA MET A 226 12.99 4.96 -1.50
C MET A 226 12.94 3.74 -2.41
N ASP A 227 13.95 2.90 -2.36
CA ASP A 227 13.90 1.58 -2.98
C ASP A 227 12.87 0.69 -2.28
N LEU A 228 12.41 -0.37 -2.94
CA LEU A 228 11.38 -1.28 -2.40
C LEU A 228 11.85 -2.03 -1.14
N ASP A 229 13.16 -2.06 -0.87
CA ASP A 229 13.78 -2.60 0.34
C ASP A 229 13.99 -1.56 1.46
N GLY A 230 13.53 -0.32 1.25
CA GLY A 230 13.65 0.79 2.20
C GLY A 230 14.96 1.56 2.16
N LYS A 231 15.93 1.15 1.31
CA LYS A 231 17.19 1.86 1.14
C LYS A 231 17.05 3.10 0.26
N ASN A 232 18.12 3.90 0.21
CA ASN A 232 18.23 5.09 -0.65
C ASN A 232 17.05 6.05 -0.48
N ARG A 233 16.58 6.21 0.78
CA ARG A 233 15.49 7.13 1.11
C ARG A 233 15.94 8.56 0.85
N GLU A 234 15.13 9.30 0.10
CA GLU A 234 15.32 10.72 -0.18
C GLU A 234 14.00 11.49 -0.08
N VAL A 235 14.09 12.79 0.10
CA VAL A 235 12.93 13.68 0.06
C VAL A 235 12.63 14.00 -1.39
N PHE A 236 11.45 13.63 -1.86
CA PHE A 236 11.01 13.86 -3.23
C PHE A 236 10.27 15.20 -3.38
N SER A 237 9.42 15.55 -2.42
CA SER A 237 8.64 16.78 -2.43
C SER A 237 8.43 17.29 -1.02
N ILE A 238 8.32 18.61 -0.87
CA ILE A 238 8.06 19.33 0.38
C ILE A 238 6.85 20.26 0.22
N GLY A 239 6.33 20.77 1.34
CA GLY A 239 5.33 21.84 1.36
C GLY A 239 3.87 21.39 1.12
N ALA A 240 3.60 20.08 1.06
CA ALA A 240 2.26 19.55 0.83
C ALA A 240 1.39 19.46 2.10
N ARG A 241 1.91 19.80 3.27
CA ARG A 241 1.32 19.66 4.59
C ARG A 241 0.78 18.26 4.91
N ASN A 242 -0.21 17.77 4.18
CA ASN A 242 -0.83 16.45 4.33
C ASN A 242 -1.44 15.98 3.02
N SER A 243 -0.67 15.28 2.22
CA SER A 243 -1.19 14.64 1.01
C SER A 243 -2.01 13.40 1.38
N VAL A 244 -3.23 13.32 0.86
CA VAL A 244 -4.17 12.21 1.13
C VAL A 244 -4.30 11.24 -0.04
N GLY A 245 -3.60 11.49 -1.13
CA GLY A 245 -3.49 10.66 -2.32
C GLY A 245 -2.31 11.10 -3.18
N GLN A 246 -1.82 10.20 -4.01
CA GLN A 246 -0.78 10.44 -5.02
C GLN A 246 -0.93 9.43 -6.16
N ASP A 247 -0.60 9.85 -7.36
CA ASP A 247 -0.58 8.98 -8.55
C ASP A 247 0.46 9.48 -9.57
N PHE A 248 0.74 8.67 -10.63
CA PHE A 248 1.69 8.93 -11.71
C PHE A 248 1.04 8.81 -13.08
#